data_bf925882ba84f68b89fa0c6f7df10edb
#
_entry.id   bf925882ba84f68b89fa0c6f7df10edb
#
_cell.length_a   1.000
_cell.length_b   1.000
_cell.length_c   1.000
_cell.angle_alpha   90.00
_cell.angle_beta   90.00
_cell.angle_gamma   90.00
#
_symmetry.space_group_name_H-M   'P 1'
#
loop_
_entity.id
_entity.type
_entity.pdbx_description
1 polymer ?
#
loop_
_entity_poly.entity_id
_entity_poly.type
_entity_poly.pdbx_seq_one_letter_code
_entity_poly.pdbx_strand_id
1 'polypeptide(L)'
;MWQVIGQTRAVSLLQRSLETDSLAHAYLFVGPAHVGKMTLALNLAQALNCEETEPPCGQCASCQKIVSAKHADIQIIGLSQDRNSTEAKVRVEISIDQIRQIQHSASLPPFEGRYRVFIIDGAELLSTEAANCLLKTLEEPVGKVVFILLTTNEQLLPTTVISRCQRVELLPLPATEVEAVLNRNWGIETEKAKLLAKLSHGCLGWAVSASLDDDWLQQRAERLDGMLNIINADYEERFVYAAQLATQFNQNRQLIQGRLDSWLAWWHDLLLVKVDCSGDVTNVDRLTTLVDMTKDYSLAQIRAFIKNTRAAGEQLKQNANPRLVLEVLMLSIPEVERHEKKTPAAQLR
;
A
#
# COMPACT_ATOMS: atom_id res chain seq x y z
N MET A 1 -25.47 4.67 3.89
CA MET A 1 -24.43 5.66 4.30
C MET A 1 -23.07 5.22 3.74
N TRP A 2 -22.29 6.13 3.16
CA TRP A 2 -20.95 5.86 2.67
C TRP A 2 -20.03 5.51 3.84
N GLN A 3 -19.36 4.36 3.76
CA GLN A 3 -18.53 3.83 4.85
C GLN A 3 -17.05 4.25 4.74
N VAL A 4 -16.65 4.75 3.55
CA VAL A 4 -15.29 5.23 3.35
C VAL A 4 -15.06 6.51 4.17
N ILE A 5 -13.95 6.56 4.89
CA ILE A 5 -13.62 7.66 5.80
C ILE A 5 -12.59 8.59 5.14
N GLY A 6 -12.77 9.91 5.31
CA GLY A 6 -11.81 10.94 4.89
C GLY A 6 -11.76 11.23 3.40
N GLN A 7 -12.51 10.51 2.55
CA GLN A 7 -12.52 10.69 1.09
C GLN A 7 -13.70 11.57 0.62
N THR A 8 -13.96 12.68 1.33
CA THR A 8 -15.13 13.54 1.10
C THR A 8 -15.28 14.01 -0.33
N ARG A 9 -14.16 14.39 -0.98
CA ARG A 9 -14.15 14.86 -2.37
C ARG A 9 -14.57 13.77 -3.35
N ALA A 10 -14.02 12.55 -3.19
CA ALA A 10 -14.37 11.41 -4.03
C ALA A 10 -15.84 11.00 -3.84
N VAL A 11 -16.29 10.95 -2.58
CA VAL A 11 -17.69 10.64 -2.24
C VAL A 11 -18.64 11.67 -2.83
N SER A 12 -18.38 12.99 -2.66
CA SER A 12 -19.24 14.04 -3.20
C SER A 12 -19.34 14.01 -4.72
N LEU A 13 -18.24 13.68 -5.42
CA LEU A 13 -18.24 13.51 -6.88
C LEU A 13 -19.18 12.37 -7.29
N LEU A 14 -19.07 11.21 -6.62
CA LEU A 14 -19.92 10.05 -6.94
C LEU A 14 -21.39 10.27 -6.55
N GLN A 15 -21.67 10.90 -5.43
CA GLN A 15 -23.03 11.29 -5.03
C GLN A 15 -23.67 12.21 -6.08
N ARG A 16 -22.96 13.23 -6.50
CA ARG A 16 -23.45 14.16 -7.54
C ARG A 16 -23.73 13.44 -8.86
N SER A 17 -22.88 12.50 -9.26
CA SER A 17 -23.10 11.70 -10.48
C SER A 17 -24.35 10.82 -10.37
N LEU A 18 -24.64 10.29 -9.17
CA LEU A 18 -25.88 9.53 -8.90
C LEU A 18 -27.12 10.42 -8.91
N GLU A 19 -27.08 11.59 -8.29
CA GLU A 19 -28.19 12.55 -8.22
C GLU A 19 -28.57 13.15 -9.58
N THR A 20 -27.58 13.38 -10.45
CA THR A 20 -27.79 13.97 -11.77
C THR A 20 -27.98 12.96 -12.89
N ASP A 21 -28.05 11.65 -12.55
CA ASP A 21 -28.11 10.52 -13.50
C ASP A 21 -27.01 10.59 -14.59
N SER A 22 -25.84 11.15 -14.23
CA SER A 22 -24.69 11.32 -15.11
C SER A 22 -23.56 10.36 -14.74
N LEU A 23 -23.92 9.08 -14.57
CA LEU A 23 -22.95 8.04 -14.22
C LEU A 23 -22.01 7.75 -15.40
N ALA A 24 -20.72 7.71 -15.10
CA ALA A 24 -19.77 7.15 -16.04
C ALA A 24 -19.89 5.62 -16.06
N HIS A 25 -19.74 5.04 -17.25
CA HIS A 25 -19.73 3.59 -17.42
C HIS A 25 -18.44 2.95 -16.89
N ALA A 26 -17.36 3.73 -16.72
CA ALA A 26 -16.08 3.28 -16.18
C ALA A 26 -15.45 4.34 -15.29
N TYR A 27 -14.99 3.89 -14.11
CA TYR A 27 -14.25 4.69 -13.13
C TYR A 27 -12.86 4.12 -12.94
N LEU A 28 -11.87 4.98 -12.76
CA LEU A 28 -10.51 4.64 -12.37
C LEU A 28 -10.22 5.24 -10.99
N PHE A 29 -10.20 4.40 -9.95
CA PHE A 29 -9.86 4.81 -8.58
C PHE A 29 -8.35 4.70 -8.38
N VAL A 30 -7.70 5.84 -8.19
CA VAL A 30 -6.25 5.96 -8.07
C VAL A 30 -5.87 6.33 -6.64
N GLY A 31 -4.89 5.67 -6.07
CA GLY A 31 -4.36 6.00 -4.75
C GLY A 31 -3.54 4.88 -4.14
N PRO A 32 -2.80 5.12 -3.06
CA PRO A 32 -1.95 4.11 -2.45
C PRO A 32 -2.74 2.88 -1.98
N ALA A 33 -2.03 1.78 -1.71
CA ALA A 33 -2.64 0.59 -1.13
C ALA A 33 -3.31 0.94 0.21
N HIS A 34 -4.42 0.28 0.52
CA HIS A 34 -5.16 0.46 1.79
C HIS A 34 -5.73 1.86 2.09
N VAL A 35 -5.77 2.77 1.10
CA VAL A 35 -6.36 4.12 1.25
C VAL A 35 -7.89 4.12 1.28
N GLY A 36 -8.52 2.97 0.95
CA GLY A 36 -9.98 2.81 0.93
C GLY A 36 -10.61 2.67 -0.46
N LYS A 37 -9.82 2.40 -1.52
CA LYS A 37 -10.32 2.22 -2.91
C LYS A 37 -11.41 1.15 -3.02
N MET A 38 -11.16 -0.05 -2.46
CA MET A 38 -12.13 -1.14 -2.47
C MET A 38 -13.40 -0.79 -1.70
N THR A 39 -13.26 -0.14 -0.53
CA THR A 39 -14.41 0.31 0.27
C THR A 39 -15.28 1.29 -0.52
N LEU A 40 -14.65 2.26 -1.21
CA LEU A 40 -15.36 3.22 -2.05
C LEU A 40 -16.04 2.53 -3.25
N ALA A 41 -15.38 1.55 -3.87
CA ALA A 41 -15.95 0.77 -4.98
C ALA A 41 -17.18 -0.03 -4.54
N LEU A 42 -17.09 -0.69 -3.40
CA LEU A 42 -18.23 -1.41 -2.81
C LEU A 42 -19.38 -0.45 -2.42
N ASN A 43 -19.06 0.72 -1.86
CA ASN A 43 -20.07 1.73 -1.57
C ASN A 43 -20.78 2.26 -2.83
N LEU A 44 -20.04 2.47 -3.93
CA LEU A 44 -20.65 2.83 -5.21
C LEU A 44 -21.55 1.69 -5.74
N ALA A 45 -21.06 0.45 -5.71
CA ALA A 45 -21.86 -0.72 -6.11
C ALA A 45 -23.15 -0.86 -5.29
N GLN A 46 -23.06 -0.62 -3.98
CA GLN A 46 -24.23 -0.57 -3.08
C GLN A 46 -25.17 0.58 -3.47
N ALA A 47 -24.66 1.78 -3.74
CA ALA A 47 -25.48 2.93 -4.11
C ALA A 47 -26.25 2.68 -5.42
N LEU A 48 -25.62 2.04 -6.39
CA LEU A 48 -26.22 1.68 -7.68
C LEU A 48 -27.35 0.64 -7.56
N ASN A 49 -27.26 -0.27 -6.60
CA ASN A 49 -28.17 -1.40 -6.44
C ASN A 49 -29.00 -1.34 -5.13
N CYS A 50 -28.96 -0.23 -4.42
CA CYS A 50 -29.74 -0.05 -3.19
C CYS A 50 -31.25 0.00 -3.48
N GLU A 51 -32.04 -0.65 -2.63
CA GLU A 51 -33.48 -0.70 -2.74
C GLU A 51 -34.16 0.50 -2.07
N GLU A 52 -33.42 1.22 -1.20
CA GLU A 52 -33.91 2.34 -0.42
C GLU A 52 -33.76 3.69 -1.13
N THR A 53 -34.44 4.71 -0.61
CA THR A 53 -34.46 6.06 -1.19
C THR A 53 -33.17 6.84 -0.99
N GLU A 54 -32.40 6.53 0.05
CA GLU A 54 -31.10 7.18 0.37
C GLU A 54 -29.94 6.19 0.22
N PRO A 55 -29.44 5.98 -1.01
CA PRO A 55 -28.35 5.04 -1.27
C PRO A 55 -26.98 5.59 -0.88
N PRO A 56 -26.06 4.73 -0.40
CA PRO A 56 -26.29 3.35 0.02
C PRO A 56 -26.83 3.28 1.47
N CYS A 57 -27.88 2.48 1.72
CA CYS A 57 -28.42 2.34 3.08
C CYS A 57 -27.58 1.40 3.96
N GLY A 58 -26.86 0.44 3.38
CA GLY A 58 -26.04 -0.55 4.08
C GLY A 58 -26.83 -1.68 4.77
N GLN A 59 -28.16 -1.63 4.78
CA GLN A 59 -29.02 -2.54 5.55
C GLN A 59 -29.96 -3.40 4.68
N CYS A 60 -30.36 -2.96 3.49
CA CYS A 60 -31.20 -3.75 2.60
C CYS A 60 -30.49 -5.02 2.12
N ALA A 61 -31.25 -5.98 1.61
CA ALA A 61 -30.76 -7.28 1.19
C ALA A 61 -29.64 -7.15 0.12
N SER A 62 -29.82 -6.25 -0.85
CA SER A 62 -28.82 -5.97 -1.86
C SER A 62 -27.50 -5.43 -1.26
N CYS A 63 -27.58 -4.40 -0.38
CA CYS A 63 -26.39 -3.84 0.26
C CYS A 63 -25.61 -4.88 1.08
N GLN A 64 -26.30 -5.75 1.83
CA GLN A 64 -25.67 -6.81 2.62
C GLN A 64 -25.03 -7.90 1.76
N LYS A 65 -25.70 -8.30 0.67
CA LYS A 65 -25.12 -9.25 -0.31
C LYS A 65 -23.85 -8.71 -0.94
N ILE A 66 -23.81 -7.41 -1.26
CA ILE A 66 -22.63 -6.76 -1.87
C ILE A 66 -21.43 -6.79 -0.91
N VAL A 67 -21.62 -6.41 0.36
CA VAL A 67 -20.53 -6.45 1.36
C VAL A 67 -20.02 -7.87 1.57
N SER A 68 -20.91 -8.87 1.57
CA SER A 68 -20.52 -10.27 1.73
C SER A 68 -20.04 -10.95 0.44
N ALA A 69 -19.86 -10.19 -0.66
CA ALA A 69 -19.45 -10.68 -1.98
C ALA A 69 -20.35 -11.82 -2.53
N LYS A 70 -21.66 -11.75 -2.23
CA LYS A 70 -22.66 -12.76 -2.65
C LYS A 70 -23.70 -12.22 -3.63
N HIS A 71 -23.59 -10.97 -4.07
CA HIS A 71 -24.53 -10.37 -5.02
C HIS A 71 -24.22 -10.83 -6.44
N ALA A 72 -25.21 -11.37 -7.16
CA ALA A 72 -25.00 -11.98 -8.48
C ALA A 72 -24.50 -10.99 -9.55
N ASP A 73 -24.86 -9.71 -9.42
CA ASP A 73 -24.49 -8.67 -10.39
C ASP A 73 -23.21 -7.89 -10.01
N ILE A 74 -22.53 -8.27 -8.91
CA ILE A 74 -21.27 -7.64 -8.50
C ILE A 74 -20.16 -8.67 -8.60
N GLN A 75 -19.18 -8.40 -9.45
CA GLN A 75 -18.04 -9.28 -9.63
C GLN A 75 -16.74 -8.54 -9.33
N ILE A 76 -15.95 -9.10 -8.42
CA ILE A 76 -14.62 -8.58 -8.06
C ILE A 76 -13.58 -9.47 -8.70
N ILE A 77 -12.67 -8.87 -9.46
CA ILE A 77 -11.60 -9.54 -10.17
C ILE A 77 -10.27 -8.97 -9.68
N GLY A 78 -9.32 -9.84 -9.43
CA GLY A 78 -7.97 -9.50 -9.02
C GLY A 78 -7.04 -10.68 -9.25
N LEU A 79 -5.86 -10.64 -8.65
CA LEU A 79 -4.97 -11.80 -8.64
C LEU A 79 -5.64 -12.94 -7.88
N SER A 80 -6.16 -13.93 -8.58
CA SER A 80 -6.72 -15.12 -7.94
C SER A 80 -5.59 -16.02 -7.44
N GLN A 81 -5.60 -16.29 -6.13
CA GLN A 81 -4.94 -17.48 -5.62
C GLN A 81 -5.83 -18.65 -6.00
N ASP A 82 -5.45 -19.41 -7.02
CA ASP A 82 -6.12 -20.68 -7.35
C ASP A 82 -5.91 -21.66 -6.20
N ARG A 83 -6.88 -21.69 -5.26
CA ARG A 83 -6.89 -22.62 -4.12
C ARG A 83 -6.98 -24.10 -4.55
N ASN A 84 -7.21 -24.38 -5.84
CA ASN A 84 -7.45 -25.71 -6.38
C ASN A 84 -6.32 -26.26 -7.26
N SER A 85 -5.23 -25.53 -7.50
CA SER A 85 -4.09 -26.09 -8.23
C SER A 85 -3.05 -26.64 -7.25
N THR A 86 -2.74 -27.92 -7.38
CA THR A 86 -1.68 -28.65 -6.65
C THR A 86 -0.27 -28.09 -6.89
N GLU A 87 -0.12 -27.17 -7.84
CA GLU A 87 1.05 -26.31 -8.03
C GLU A 87 0.59 -24.86 -7.87
N ALA A 88 0.86 -24.26 -6.72
CA ALA A 88 0.59 -22.85 -6.43
C ALA A 88 1.48 -21.94 -7.30
N LYS A 89 1.19 -21.84 -8.59
CA LYS A 89 1.71 -20.76 -9.42
C LYS A 89 1.00 -19.46 -8.97
N VAL A 90 1.71 -18.66 -8.19
CA VAL A 90 1.29 -17.30 -7.88
C VAL A 90 1.12 -16.57 -9.22
N ARG A 91 -0.11 -16.31 -9.64
CA ARG A 91 -0.38 -15.49 -10.81
C ARG A 91 0.09 -14.08 -10.51
N VAL A 92 0.94 -13.54 -11.34
CA VAL A 92 1.51 -12.20 -11.21
C VAL A 92 0.68 -11.18 -11.99
N GLU A 93 -0.20 -11.64 -12.88
CA GLU A 93 -0.97 -10.80 -13.81
C GLU A 93 -2.43 -11.27 -13.91
N ILE A 94 -3.32 -10.32 -14.21
CA ILE A 94 -4.72 -10.57 -14.56
C ILE A 94 -4.76 -10.97 -16.03
N SER A 95 -5.23 -12.19 -16.32
CA SER A 95 -5.17 -12.80 -17.65
C SER A 95 -6.30 -12.31 -18.58
N ILE A 96 -6.08 -12.46 -19.89
CA ILE A 96 -7.10 -12.16 -20.91
C ILE A 96 -8.36 -13.01 -20.72
N ASP A 97 -8.25 -14.25 -20.23
CA ASP A 97 -9.41 -15.14 -20.06
C ASP A 97 -10.35 -14.64 -18.96
N GLN A 98 -9.80 -14.06 -17.88
CA GLN A 98 -10.62 -13.41 -16.86
C GLN A 98 -11.40 -12.21 -17.46
N ILE A 99 -10.77 -11.42 -18.32
CA ILE A 99 -11.43 -10.29 -18.98
C ILE A 99 -12.47 -10.74 -20.00
N ARG A 100 -12.24 -11.82 -20.76
CA ARG A 100 -13.24 -12.41 -21.65
C ARG A 100 -14.48 -12.90 -20.90
N GLN A 101 -14.31 -13.51 -19.73
CA GLN A 101 -15.43 -13.89 -18.87
C GLN A 101 -16.25 -12.68 -18.42
N ILE A 102 -15.56 -11.57 -18.06
CA ILE A 102 -16.22 -10.30 -17.74
C ILE A 102 -17.02 -9.79 -18.94
N GLN A 103 -16.44 -9.76 -20.13
CA GLN A 103 -17.11 -9.29 -21.35
C GLN A 103 -18.37 -10.10 -21.66
N HIS A 104 -18.28 -11.43 -21.55
CA HIS A 104 -19.47 -12.27 -21.70
C HIS A 104 -20.53 -11.95 -20.66
N SER A 105 -20.14 -11.81 -19.39
CA SER A 105 -21.07 -11.45 -18.31
C SER A 105 -21.66 -10.05 -18.50
N ALA A 106 -20.86 -9.07 -18.96
CA ALA A 106 -21.30 -7.70 -19.20
C ALA A 106 -22.32 -7.56 -20.34
N SER A 107 -22.33 -8.51 -21.29
CA SER A 107 -23.33 -8.53 -22.38
C SER A 107 -24.72 -8.97 -21.93
N LEU A 108 -24.85 -9.54 -20.71
CA LEU A 108 -26.11 -10.00 -20.16
C LEU A 108 -26.77 -8.89 -19.31
N PRO A 109 -28.11 -8.78 -19.27
CA PRO A 109 -28.77 -7.86 -18.37
C PRO A 109 -28.50 -8.20 -16.90
N PRO A 110 -28.62 -7.25 -15.96
CA PRO A 110 -28.56 -7.54 -14.53
C PRO A 110 -29.57 -8.63 -14.13
N PHE A 111 -29.17 -9.50 -13.19
CA PHE A 111 -30.00 -10.63 -12.73
C PHE A 111 -30.98 -10.22 -11.61
N GLU A 112 -30.49 -9.54 -10.57
CA GLU A 112 -31.30 -9.11 -9.42
C GLU A 112 -31.18 -7.60 -9.14
N GLY A 113 -30.09 -6.96 -9.58
CA GLY A 113 -29.82 -5.54 -9.36
C GLY A 113 -30.32 -4.63 -10.47
N ARG A 114 -30.11 -3.31 -10.27
CA ARG A 114 -30.35 -2.29 -11.31
C ARG A 114 -29.16 -2.16 -12.25
N TYR A 115 -27.95 -2.36 -11.73
CA TYR A 115 -26.67 -2.26 -12.45
C TYR A 115 -25.83 -3.51 -12.22
N ARG A 116 -25.13 -3.92 -13.25
CA ARG A 116 -24.06 -4.91 -13.14
C ARG A 116 -22.72 -4.19 -12.95
N VAL A 117 -21.97 -4.52 -11.89
CA VAL A 117 -20.75 -3.82 -11.52
C VAL A 117 -19.57 -4.78 -11.53
N PHE A 118 -18.53 -4.42 -12.24
CA PHE A 118 -17.26 -5.14 -12.29
C PHE A 118 -16.18 -4.32 -11.61
N ILE A 119 -15.58 -4.85 -10.54
CA ILE A 119 -14.49 -4.22 -9.80
C ILE A 119 -13.21 -4.97 -10.15
N ILE A 120 -12.25 -4.29 -10.78
CA ILE A 120 -10.93 -4.85 -11.15
C ILE A 120 -9.92 -4.31 -10.13
N ASP A 121 -9.48 -5.17 -9.20
CA ASP A 121 -8.50 -4.81 -8.15
C ASP A 121 -7.08 -5.07 -8.63
N GLY A 122 -6.25 -4.03 -8.62
CA GLY A 122 -4.91 -4.07 -9.21
C GLY A 122 -4.95 -3.99 -10.74
N ALA A 123 -5.63 -2.98 -11.28
CA ALA A 123 -5.74 -2.81 -12.75
C ALA A 123 -4.37 -2.67 -13.43
N GLU A 124 -3.34 -2.20 -12.73
CA GLU A 124 -1.95 -2.19 -13.19
C GLU A 124 -1.34 -3.57 -13.43
N LEU A 125 -2.01 -4.63 -12.96
CA LEU A 125 -1.60 -6.03 -13.14
C LEU A 125 -2.28 -6.71 -14.34
N LEU A 126 -3.05 -5.97 -15.13
CA LEU A 126 -3.60 -6.47 -16.38
C LEU A 126 -2.47 -6.79 -17.36
N SER A 127 -2.50 -7.99 -17.96
CA SER A 127 -1.62 -8.27 -19.10
C SER A 127 -1.95 -7.32 -20.27
N THR A 128 -1.01 -7.11 -21.17
CA THR A 128 -1.22 -6.23 -22.33
C THR A 128 -2.43 -6.67 -23.16
N GLU A 129 -2.61 -7.99 -23.33
CA GLU A 129 -3.73 -8.57 -24.06
C GLU A 129 -5.04 -8.40 -23.29
N ALA A 130 -5.03 -8.52 -21.96
CA ALA A 130 -6.18 -8.31 -21.11
C ALA A 130 -6.65 -6.83 -21.16
N ALA A 131 -5.70 -5.90 -21.07
CA ALA A 131 -5.98 -4.47 -21.16
C ALA A 131 -6.59 -4.11 -22.54
N ASN A 132 -6.02 -4.61 -23.64
CA ASN A 132 -6.55 -4.40 -24.99
C ASN A 132 -7.93 -5.06 -25.17
N CYS A 133 -8.15 -6.22 -24.61
CA CYS A 133 -9.45 -6.88 -24.63
C CYS A 133 -10.52 -6.03 -23.94
N LEU A 134 -10.20 -5.43 -22.79
CA LEU A 134 -11.10 -4.60 -22.00
C LEU A 134 -11.55 -3.34 -22.77
N LEU A 135 -10.73 -2.76 -23.67
CA LEU A 135 -11.02 -1.54 -24.43
C LEU A 135 -12.35 -1.62 -25.18
N LYS A 136 -12.67 -2.76 -25.79
CA LYS A 136 -13.94 -2.93 -26.53
C LYS A 136 -15.17 -2.66 -25.65
N THR A 137 -15.12 -3.13 -24.41
CA THR A 137 -16.23 -2.97 -23.45
C THR A 137 -16.27 -1.57 -22.85
N LEU A 138 -15.10 -0.91 -22.75
CA LEU A 138 -15.02 0.47 -22.31
C LEU A 138 -15.45 1.47 -23.38
N GLU A 139 -15.36 1.12 -24.68
CA GLU A 139 -15.80 1.97 -25.77
C GLU A 139 -17.30 1.87 -26.02
N GLU A 140 -17.84 0.68 -25.96
CA GLU A 140 -19.24 0.39 -26.26
C GLU A 140 -19.91 -0.29 -25.06
N PRO A 141 -20.22 0.44 -23.99
CA PRO A 141 -20.84 -0.14 -22.82
C PRO A 141 -22.25 -0.62 -23.14
N VAL A 142 -22.52 -1.89 -22.84
CA VAL A 142 -23.83 -2.50 -23.08
C VAL A 142 -24.71 -2.32 -21.84
N GLY A 143 -25.76 -1.54 -21.98
CA GLY A 143 -26.82 -1.47 -20.94
C GLY A 143 -26.36 -0.80 -19.63
N LYS A 144 -26.89 -1.32 -18.51
CA LYS A 144 -26.61 -0.81 -17.16
C LYS A 144 -25.41 -1.52 -16.52
N VAL A 145 -24.23 -1.30 -17.11
CA VAL A 145 -22.96 -1.88 -16.65
C VAL A 145 -22.03 -0.77 -16.20
N VAL A 146 -21.37 -0.97 -15.06
CA VAL A 146 -20.36 -0.05 -14.51
C VAL A 146 -19.07 -0.81 -14.22
N PHE A 147 -17.95 -0.31 -14.75
CA PHE A 147 -16.60 -0.80 -14.45
C PHE A 147 -15.94 0.10 -13.42
N ILE A 148 -15.26 -0.50 -12.43
CA ILE A 148 -14.49 0.22 -11.42
C ILE A 148 -13.10 -0.40 -11.38
N LEU A 149 -12.12 0.30 -11.93
CA LEU A 149 -10.72 -0.10 -11.94
C LEU A 149 -10.02 0.51 -10.74
N LEU A 150 -9.38 -0.31 -9.92
CA LEU A 150 -8.59 0.14 -8.76
C LEU A 150 -7.11 0.02 -9.11
N THR A 151 -6.34 1.09 -8.91
CA THR A 151 -4.90 1.07 -9.16
C THR A 151 -4.13 1.81 -8.08
N THR A 152 -2.91 1.34 -7.82
CA THR A 152 -1.93 2.05 -6.98
C THR A 152 -1.01 2.93 -7.82
N ASN A 153 -0.87 2.62 -9.11
CA ASN A 153 -0.03 3.36 -10.04
C ASN A 153 -0.65 3.41 -11.44
N GLU A 154 -1.29 4.53 -11.76
CA GLU A 154 -1.92 4.73 -13.07
C GLU A 154 -0.92 4.78 -14.24
N GLN A 155 0.37 5.07 -13.97
CA GLN A 155 1.40 5.13 -15.03
C GLN A 155 1.71 3.75 -15.63
N LEU A 156 1.35 2.67 -14.95
CA LEU A 156 1.50 1.31 -15.46
C LEU A 156 0.34 0.88 -16.35
N LEU A 157 -0.75 1.66 -16.39
CA LEU A 157 -1.90 1.39 -17.25
C LEU A 157 -1.69 2.00 -18.64
N PRO A 158 -2.19 1.33 -19.71
CA PRO A 158 -2.24 1.93 -21.03
C PRO A 158 -3.06 3.23 -21.02
N THR A 159 -2.56 4.27 -21.68
CA THR A 159 -3.25 5.56 -21.80
C THR A 159 -4.63 5.45 -22.46
N THR A 160 -4.81 4.45 -23.32
CA THR A 160 -6.09 4.08 -23.96
C THR A 160 -7.16 3.63 -22.97
N VAL A 161 -6.77 2.96 -21.86
CA VAL A 161 -7.69 2.58 -20.78
C VAL A 161 -8.00 3.81 -19.92
N ILE A 162 -6.97 4.57 -19.54
CA ILE A 162 -7.12 5.77 -18.69
C ILE A 162 -8.07 6.79 -19.32
N SER A 163 -7.94 7.05 -20.64
CA SER A 163 -8.74 8.03 -21.35
C SER A 163 -10.23 7.71 -21.43
N ARG A 164 -10.63 6.46 -21.16
CA ARG A 164 -12.03 5.99 -21.19
C ARG A 164 -12.65 5.85 -19.81
N CYS A 165 -11.89 6.15 -18.76
CA CYS A 165 -12.35 6.06 -17.38
C CYS A 165 -12.47 7.46 -16.76
N GLN A 166 -13.51 7.67 -15.96
CA GLN A 166 -13.55 8.82 -15.06
C GLN A 166 -12.60 8.61 -13.90
N ARG A 167 -11.55 9.42 -13.82
CA ARG A 167 -10.53 9.34 -12.78
C ARG A 167 -11.07 9.88 -11.45
N VAL A 168 -10.92 9.09 -10.39
CA VAL A 168 -11.26 9.45 -9.01
C VAL A 168 -10.03 9.18 -8.15
N GLU A 169 -9.47 10.24 -7.58
CA GLU A 169 -8.27 10.15 -6.75
C GLU A 169 -8.62 10.04 -5.28
N LEU A 170 -8.01 9.08 -4.59
CA LEU A 170 -8.09 8.89 -3.16
C LEU A 170 -6.74 9.25 -2.54
N LEU A 171 -6.77 10.16 -1.57
CA LEU A 171 -5.57 10.68 -0.92
C LEU A 171 -5.39 10.07 0.48
N PRO A 172 -4.13 9.90 0.93
CA PRO A 172 -3.84 9.57 2.31
C PRO A 172 -4.40 10.62 3.27
N LEU A 173 -4.85 10.18 4.44
CA LEU A 173 -5.36 11.05 5.49
C LEU A 173 -4.21 11.64 6.32
N PRO A 174 -4.38 12.82 6.92
CA PRO A 174 -3.47 13.30 7.95
C PRO A 174 -3.36 12.30 9.11
N ALA A 175 -2.17 12.12 9.67
CA ALA A 175 -1.95 11.18 10.78
C ALA A 175 -2.86 11.47 11.99
N THR A 176 -3.13 12.73 12.27
CA THR A 176 -4.04 13.16 13.34
C THR A 176 -5.49 12.70 13.10
N GLU A 177 -5.93 12.68 11.85
CA GLU A 177 -7.26 12.18 11.49
C GLU A 177 -7.34 10.66 11.60
N VAL A 178 -6.30 9.95 11.14
CA VAL A 178 -6.20 8.48 11.31
C VAL A 178 -6.21 8.10 12.78
N GLU A 179 -5.42 8.79 13.63
CA GLU A 179 -5.39 8.58 15.08
C GLU A 179 -6.79 8.77 15.70
N ALA A 180 -7.44 9.89 15.40
CA ALA A 180 -8.78 10.19 15.91
C ALA A 180 -9.82 9.14 15.50
N VAL A 181 -9.74 8.65 14.28
CA VAL A 181 -10.63 7.63 13.74
C VAL A 181 -10.38 6.26 14.39
N LEU A 182 -9.11 5.86 14.58
CA LEU A 182 -8.75 4.61 15.27
C LEU A 182 -9.26 4.61 16.72
N ASN A 183 -9.08 5.70 17.45
CA ASN A 183 -9.58 5.85 18.81
C ASN A 183 -11.13 5.76 18.87
N ARG A 184 -11.82 6.53 17.99
CA ARG A 184 -13.28 6.66 18.04
C ARG A 184 -14.01 5.41 17.56
N ASN A 185 -13.57 4.80 16.43
CA ASN A 185 -14.32 3.76 15.75
C ASN A 185 -13.88 2.35 16.15
N TRP A 186 -12.62 2.18 16.57
CA TRP A 186 -12.06 0.87 16.94
C TRP A 186 -11.61 0.79 18.40
N GLY A 187 -11.70 1.89 19.17
CA GLY A 187 -11.34 1.89 20.60
C GLY A 187 -9.86 1.63 20.88
N ILE A 188 -8.98 1.91 19.90
CA ILE A 188 -7.54 1.67 20.04
C ILE A 188 -6.94 2.68 21.02
N GLU A 189 -6.09 2.22 21.93
CA GLU A 189 -5.38 3.06 22.88
C GLU A 189 -4.58 4.18 22.19
N THR A 190 -4.55 5.38 22.79
CA THR A 190 -4.00 6.59 22.15
C THR A 190 -2.56 6.42 21.68
N GLU A 191 -1.67 5.83 22.48
CA GLU A 191 -0.27 5.64 22.08
C GLU A 191 -0.14 4.64 20.92
N LYS A 192 -0.90 3.53 20.94
CA LYS A 192 -0.97 2.56 19.84
C LYS A 192 -1.57 3.20 18.59
N ALA A 193 -2.64 3.99 18.73
CA ALA A 193 -3.29 4.68 17.63
C ALA A 193 -2.36 5.71 16.97
N LYS A 194 -1.64 6.49 17.75
CA LYS A 194 -0.64 7.46 17.30
C LYS A 194 0.49 6.79 16.51
N LEU A 195 1.03 5.69 17.03
CA LEU A 195 2.06 4.92 16.33
C LEU A 195 1.54 4.35 15.00
N LEU A 196 0.37 3.70 15.00
CA LEU A 196 -0.24 3.14 13.80
C LEU A 196 -0.59 4.22 12.77
N ALA A 197 -1.07 5.39 13.21
CA ALA A 197 -1.36 6.52 12.35
C ALA A 197 -0.10 7.02 11.62
N LYS A 198 1.03 7.12 12.31
CA LYS A 198 2.32 7.50 11.70
C LYS A 198 2.82 6.43 10.73
N LEU A 199 2.78 5.15 11.14
CA LEU A 199 3.24 4.01 10.32
C LEU A 199 2.37 3.78 9.07
N SER A 200 1.09 4.16 9.12
CA SER A 200 0.17 3.97 7.99
C SER A 200 0.40 4.92 6.82
N HIS A 201 1.19 5.99 7.03
CA HIS A 201 1.35 7.08 6.05
C HIS A 201 -0.01 7.60 5.53
N GLY A 202 -1.02 7.65 6.41
CA GLY A 202 -2.37 8.10 6.09
C GLY A 202 -3.28 7.05 5.43
N CYS A 203 -2.82 5.81 5.28
CA CYS A 203 -3.62 4.70 4.74
C CYS A 203 -4.41 4.01 5.85
N LEU A 204 -5.62 4.51 6.14
CA LEU A 204 -6.46 4.04 7.24
C LEU A 204 -6.70 2.53 7.23
N GLY A 205 -6.95 1.93 6.06
CA GLY A 205 -7.18 0.49 5.95
C GLY A 205 -6.00 -0.35 6.43
N TRP A 206 -4.77 0.14 6.21
CA TRP A 206 -3.56 -0.48 6.73
C TRP A 206 -3.50 -0.38 8.27
N ALA A 207 -3.76 0.82 8.82
CA ALA A 207 -3.74 1.06 10.25
C ALA A 207 -4.76 0.18 10.99
N VAL A 208 -5.97 0.01 10.43
CA VAL A 208 -7.00 -0.88 10.96
C VAL A 208 -6.53 -2.34 10.92
N SER A 209 -6.01 -2.82 9.78
CA SER A 209 -5.50 -4.20 9.67
C SER A 209 -4.38 -4.48 10.68
N ALA A 210 -3.42 -3.55 10.81
CA ALA A 210 -2.32 -3.69 11.76
C ALA A 210 -2.77 -3.59 13.24
N SER A 211 -3.90 -2.92 13.52
CA SER A 211 -4.45 -2.83 14.87
C SER A 211 -5.10 -4.13 15.36
N LEU A 212 -5.58 -4.96 14.42
CA LEU A 212 -6.22 -6.25 14.67
C LEU A 212 -5.21 -7.42 14.74
N ASP A 213 -3.97 -7.18 14.35
CA ASP A 213 -2.88 -8.16 14.40
C ASP A 213 -1.98 -7.84 15.60
N ASP A 214 -2.19 -8.53 16.69
CA ASP A 214 -1.44 -8.30 17.95
C ASP A 214 0.04 -8.65 17.81
N ASP A 215 0.39 -9.59 16.94
CA ASP A 215 1.78 -10.02 16.71
C ASP A 215 2.56 -9.05 15.83
N TRP A 216 1.86 -8.23 15.03
CA TRP A 216 2.48 -7.37 14.03
C TRP A 216 3.46 -6.35 14.65
N LEU A 217 3.06 -5.69 15.74
CA LEU A 217 3.91 -4.70 16.44
C LEU A 217 5.15 -5.37 17.04
N GLN A 218 5.00 -6.56 17.59
CA GLN A 218 6.12 -7.32 18.16
C GLN A 218 7.10 -7.73 17.05
N GLN A 219 6.61 -8.30 15.94
CA GLN A 219 7.45 -8.67 14.79
C GLN A 219 8.13 -7.45 14.16
N ARG A 220 7.47 -6.28 14.17
CA ARG A 220 8.09 -5.02 13.75
C ARG A 220 9.23 -4.64 14.69
N ALA A 221 9.02 -4.70 16.02
CA ALA A 221 10.05 -4.39 17.01
C ALA A 221 11.27 -5.30 16.84
N GLU A 222 11.06 -6.60 16.71
CA GLU A 222 12.14 -7.59 16.48
C GLU A 222 12.91 -7.30 15.18
N ARG A 223 12.21 -6.91 14.10
CA ARG A 223 12.86 -6.52 12.83
C ARG A 223 13.70 -5.26 12.96
N LEU A 224 13.23 -4.26 13.72
CA LEU A 224 13.98 -3.04 13.97
C LEU A 224 15.21 -3.31 14.84
N ASP A 225 15.06 -4.10 15.91
CA ASP A 225 16.18 -4.48 16.78
C ASP A 225 17.22 -5.29 16.01
N GLY A 226 16.80 -6.23 15.15
CA GLY A 226 17.69 -6.94 14.24
C GLY A 226 18.44 -6.02 13.28
N MET A 227 17.76 -5.01 12.73
CA MET A 227 18.39 -4.00 11.88
C MET A 227 19.44 -3.17 12.66
N LEU A 228 19.11 -2.73 13.87
CA LEU A 228 20.01 -1.95 14.71
C LEU A 228 21.26 -2.76 15.10
N ASN A 229 21.10 -4.05 15.34
CA ASN A 229 22.24 -4.95 15.62
C ASN A 229 23.19 -5.00 14.39
N ILE A 230 22.65 -5.12 13.17
CA ILE A 230 23.47 -5.15 11.95
C ILE A 230 24.17 -3.80 11.67
N ILE A 231 23.52 -2.68 11.99
CA ILE A 231 24.18 -1.35 11.88
C ILE A 231 25.44 -1.29 12.73
N ASN A 232 25.41 -1.88 13.92
CA ASN A 232 26.53 -1.89 14.87
C ASN A 232 27.49 -3.10 14.71
N ALA A 233 27.17 -4.05 13.83
CA ALA A 233 27.91 -5.28 13.60
C ALA A 233 29.21 -5.02 12.81
N ASP A 234 30.13 -5.97 12.88
CA ASP A 234 31.31 -5.99 12.04
C ASP A 234 31.00 -6.42 10.58
N TYR A 235 32.00 -6.38 9.73
CA TYR A 235 31.82 -6.72 8.31
C TYR A 235 31.47 -8.19 8.10
N GLU A 236 31.95 -9.10 8.93
CA GLU A 236 31.67 -10.54 8.81
C GLU A 236 30.18 -10.80 9.06
N GLU A 237 29.64 -10.29 10.15
CA GLU A 237 28.22 -10.39 10.49
C GLU A 237 27.31 -9.73 9.44
N ARG A 238 27.71 -8.55 8.92
CA ARG A 238 27.00 -7.85 7.85
C ARG A 238 26.94 -8.67 6.55
N PHE A 239 28.02 -9.36 6.18
CA PHE A 239 28.03 -10.23 4.99
C PHE A 239 27.21 -11.50 5.19
N VAL A 240 27.23 -12.10 6.39
CA VAL A 240 26.36 -13.23 6.74
C VAL A 240 24.89 -12.82 6.60
N TYR A 241 24.53 -11.65 7.12
CA TYR A 241 23.19 -11.13 7.02
C TYR A 241 22.78 -10.87 5.55
N ALA A 242 23.67 -10.27 4.73
CA ALA A 242 23.41 -10.06 3.31
C ALA A 242 23.15 -11.38 2.55
N ALA A 243 23.94 -12.43 2.84
CA ALA A 243 23.74 -13.76 2.26
C ALA A 243 22.41 -14.39 2.65
N GLN A 244 21.97 -14.23 3.91
CA GLN A 244 20.66 -14.68 4.38
C GLN A 244 19.52 -13.95 3.66
N LEU A 245 19.61 -12.62 3.55
CA LEU A 245 18.62 -11.82 2.82
C LEU A 245 18.54 -12.21 1.33
N ALA A 246 19.69 -12.47 0.69
CA ALA A 246 19.72 -12.90 -0.70
C ALA A 246 19.04 -14.26 -0.92
N THR A 247 19.23 -15.20 0.01
CA THR A 247 18.54 -16.49 -0.01
C THR A 247 17.02 -16.32 0.14
N GLN A 248 16.59 -15.47 1.08
CA GLN A 248 15.18 -15.15 1.30
C GLN A 248 14.55 -14.40 0.12
N PHE A 249 15.30 -13.54 -0.56
CA PHE A 249 14.83 -12.83 -1.75
C PHE A 249 14.40 -13.77 -2.86
N ASN A 250 15.13 -14.86 -3.07
CA ASN A 250 14.76 -15.88 -4.06
C ASN A 250 13.45 -16.61 -3.72
N GLN A 251 13.11 -16.68 -2.43
CA GLN A 251 11.88 -17.29 -1.95
C GLN A 251 10.70 -16.31 -1.90
N ASN A 252 10.95 -15.10 -1.42
CA ASN A 252 9.93 -14.05 -1.26
C ASN A 252 10.53 -12.65 -1.46
N ARG A 253 10.37 -12.12 -2.67
CA ARG A 253 10.86 -10.78 -3.04
C ARG A 253 10.19 -9.66 -2.23
N GLN A 254 8.89 -9.80 -1.93
CA GLN A 254 8.14 -8.76 -1.20
C GLN A 254 8.63 -8.61 0.23
N LEU A 255 9.03 -9.72 0.88
CA LEU A 255 9.57 -9.69 2.23
C LEU A 255 10.85 -8.83 2.30
N ILE A 256 11.74 -8.99 1.33
CA ILE A 256 13.00 -8.24 1.31
C ILE A 256 12.77 -6.78 0.93
N GLN A 257 11.85 -6.51 0.00
CA GLN A 257 11.44 -5.13 -0.29
C GLN A 257 10.92 -4.44 0.98
N GLY A 258 10.04 -5.07 1.75
CA GLY A 258 9.54 -4.52 3.01
C GLY A 258 10.61 -4.31 4.07
N ARG A 259 11.68 -5.13 4.08
CA ARG A 259 12.86 -4.88 4.95
C ARG A 259 13.64 -3.64 4.52
N LEU A 260 13.88 -3.46 3.22
CA LEU A 260 14.55 -2.26 2.70
C LEU A 260 13.72 -1.00 2.94
N ASP A 261 12.39 -1.08 2.82
CA ASP A 261 11.49 0.02 3.14
C ASP A 261 11.56 0.39 4.64
N SER A 262 11.70 -0.61 5.53
CA SER A 262 11.92 -0.37 6.97
C SER A 262 13.26 0.32 7.24
N TRP A 263 14.34 -0.07 6.53
CA TRP A 263 15.63 0.60 6.60
C TRP A 263 15.55 2.06 6.11
N LEU A 264 14.86 2.29 4.98
CA LEU A 264 14.64 3.63 4.43
C LEU A 264 13.86 4.51 5.41
N ALA A 265 12.78 3.99 6.01
CA ALA A 265 11.99 4.71 7.00
C ALA A 265 12.83 5.10 8.23
N TRP A 266 13.65 4.18 8.74
CA TRP A 266 14.54 4.44 9.88
C TRP A 266 15.56 5.54 9.59
N TRP A 267 16.27 5.44 8.47
CA TRP A 267 17.29 6.43 8.09
C TRP A 267 16.67 7.78 7.69
N HIS A 268 15.43 7.76 7.17
CA HIS A 268 14.66 8.98 6.94
C HIS A 268 14.29 9.66 8.26
N ASP A 269 13.87 8.90 9.26
CA ASP A 269 13.59 9.42 10.59
C ASP A 269 14.86 9.98 11.26
N LEU A 270 16.00 9.31 11.11
CA LEU A 270 17.31 9.86 11.53
C LEU A 270 17.61 11.19 10.85
N LEU A 271 17.31 11.33 9.56
CA LEU A 271 17.44 12.60 8.85
C LEU A 271 16.55 13.68 9.46
N LEU A 272 15.28 13.37 9.69
CA LEU A 272 14.31 14.31 10.27
C LEU A 272 14.76 14.80 11.66
N VAL A 273 15.20 13.89 12.52
CA VAL A 273 15.71 14.26 13.86
C VAL A 273 16.98 15.11 13.73
N LYS A 274 17.87 14.79 12.80
CA LYS A 274 19.13 15.54 12.58
C LYS A 274 18.90 16.99 12.12
N VAL A 275 17.75 17.27 11.48
CA VAL A 275 17.36 18.62 11.02
C VAL A 275 16.26 19.26 11.88
N ASP A 276 16.09 18.80 13.13
CA ASP A 276 15.14 19.31 14.11
C ASP A 276 13.64 19.21 13.70
N CYS A 277 13.31 18.25 12.80
CA CYS A 277 11.96 17.94 12.36
C CYS A 277 11.39 16.68 13.04
N SER A 278 11.63 16.51 14.35
CA SER A 278 11.21 15.31 15.11
C SER A 278 9.68 15.08 15.17
N GLY A 279 8.88 16.10 14.89
CA GLY A 279 7.41 15.99 14.81
C GLY A 279 6.91 15.10 13.67
N ASP A 280 7.70 14.94 12.59
CA ASP A 280 7.33 14.17 11.39
C ASP A 280 7.89 12.74 11.36
N VAL A 281 8.57 12.33 12.44
CA VAL A 281 9.14 10.98 12.60
C VAL A 281 8.03 9.93 12.56
N THR A 282 8.30 8.85 11.82
CA THR A 282 7.39 7.70 11.68
C THR A 282 7.52 6.74 12.86
N ASN A 283 8.76 6.43 13.27
CA ASN A 283 9.07 5.51 14.38
C ASN A 283 9.05 6.24 15.74
N VAL A 284 7.89 6.79 16.11
CA VAL A 284 7.73 7.59 17.34
C VAL A 284 8.01 6.81 18.62
N ASP A 285 7.80 5.50 18.61
CA ASP A 285 8.09 4.56 19.70
C ASP A 285 9.59 4.35 19.94
N ARG A 286 10.44 4.76 19.01
CA ARG A 286 11.91 4.65 19.06
C ARG A 286 12.61 6.02 19.01
N LEU A 287 11.91 7.10 19.32
CA LEU A 287 12.44 8.47 19.20
C LEU A 287 13.72 8.67 20.02
N THR A 288 13.80 8.13 21.22
CA THR A 288 15.01 8.22 22.08
C THR A 288 16.22 7.59 21.40
N THR A 289 16.06 6.38 20.83
CA THR A 289 17.12 5.72 20.06
C THR A 289 17.57 6.52 18.85
N LEU A 290 16.60 7.10 18.11
CA LEU A 290 16.89 7.96 16.96
C LEU A 290 17.69 9.20 17.36
N VAL A 291 17.31 9.88 18.45
CA VAL A 291 18.02 11.07 18.98
C VAL A 291 19.46 10.70 19.37
N ASP A 292 19.68 9.57 20.03
CA ASP A 292 21.02 9.14 20.41
C ASP A 292 21.87 8.83 19.15
N MET A 293 21.32 8.09 18.19
CA MET A 293 22.05 7.75 16.96
C MET A 293 22.38 8.97 16.09
N THR A 294 21.61 10.07 16.14
CA THR A 294 21.94 11.28 15.38
C THR A 294 23.28 11.92 15.81
N LYS A 295 23.77 11.59 17.00
CA LYS A 295 25.07 12.10 17.49
C LYS A 295 26.23 11.43 16.76
N ASP A 296 26.02 10.20 16.28
CA ASP A 296 27.06 9.33 15.73
C ASP A 296 27.22 9.49 14.21
N TYR A 297 26.28 10.13 13.53
CA TYR A 297 26.29 10.25 12.06
C TYR A 297 26.16 11.70 11.60
N SER A 298 26.95 12.07 10.59
CA SER A 298 26.81 13.34 9.89
C SER A 298 25.60 13.31 8.93
N LEU A 299 25.08 14.48 8.59
CA LEU A 299 23.98 14.64 7.63
C LEU A 299 24.34 14.03 6.25
N ALA A 300 25.60 14.15 5.84
CA ALA A 300 26.11 13.62 4.58
C ALA A 300 26.08 12.08 4.56
N GLN A 301 26.48 11.43 5.65
CA GLN A 301 26.44 9.97 5.81
C GLN A 301 25.02 9.44 5.77
N ILE A 302 24.07 10.06 6.51
CA ILE A 302 22.66 9.69 6.51
C ILE A 302 22.08 9.76 5.09
N ARG A 303 22.31 10.89 4.38
CA ARG A 303 21.82 11.07 3.01
C ARG A 303 22.42 10.07 2.02
N ALA A 304 23.71 9.79 2.15
CA ALA A 304 24.39 8.81 1.29
C ALA A 304 23.79 7.42 1.46
N PHE A 305 23.56 6.99 2.71
CA PHE A 305 23.00 5.67 2.97
C PHE A 305 21.54 5.55 2.50
N ILE A 306 20.71 6.58 2.67
CA ILE A 306 19.34 6.62 2.10
C ILE A 306 19.39 6.43 0.58
N LYS A 307 20.32 7.13 -0.11
CA LYS A 307 20.49 7.00 -1.57
C LYS A 307 20.90 5.57 -1.95
N ASN A 308 21.85 4.99 -1.23
CA ASN A 308 22.34 3.63 -1.50
C ASN A 308 21.26 2.58 -1.27
N THR A 309 20.46 2.72 -0.22
CA THR A 309 19.33 1.80 0.06
C THR A 309 18.25 1.87 -1.01
N ARG A 310 17.92 3.07 -1.51
CA ARG A 310 16.99 3.24 -2.65
C ARG A 310 17.56 2.59 -3.91
N ALA A 311 18.82 2.84 -4.22
CA ALA A 311 19.48 2.25 -5.39
C ALA A 311 19.50 0.71 -5.33
N ALA A 312 19.77 0.14 -4.15
CA ALA A 312 19.71 -1.31 -3.93
C ALA A 312 18.31 -1.87 -4.21
N GLY A 313 17.24 -1.21 -3.71
CA GLY A 313 15.86 -1.59 -3.99
C GLY A 313 15.52 -1.57 -5.49
N GLU A 314 15.94 -0.54 -6.22
CA GLU A 314 15.74 -0.46 -7.68
C GLU A 314 16.53 -1.52 -8.46
N GLN A 315 17.79 -1.77 -8.09
CA GLN A 315 18.60 -2.82 -8.71
C GLN A 315 17.99 -4.22 -8.52
N LEU A 316 17.43 -4.50 -7.33
CA LEU A 316 16.72 -5.76 -7.06
C LEU A 316 15.47 -5.91 -7.92
N LYS A 317 14.72 -4.83 -8.16
CA LYS A 317 13.55 -4.83 -9.09
C LYS A 317 13.99 -5.10 -10.54
N GLN A 318 15.17 -4.63 -10.93
CA GLN A 318 15.77 -4.86 -12.25
C GLN A 318 16.46 -6.23 -12.40
N ASN A 319 16.22 -7.15 -11.46
CA ASN A 319 16.81 -8.50 -11.46
C ASN A 319 18.38 -8.52 -11.39
N ALA A 320 19.01 -7.52 -10.78
CA ALA A 320 20.43 -7.60 -10.44
C ALA A 320 20.69 -8.75 -9.45
N ASN A 321 21.95 -9.21 -9.38
CA ASN A 321 22.32 -10.29 -8.45
C ASN A 321 22.04 -9.88 -7.00
N PRO A 322 21.08 -10.53 -6.30
CA PRO A 322 20.64 -10.09 -4.97
C PRO A 322 21.77 -10.10 -3.93
N ARG A 323 22.64 -11.12 -3.99
CA ARG A 323 23.74 -11.23 -3.06
C ARG A 323 24.71 -10.05 -3.17
N LEU A 324 25.13 -9.74 -4.39
CA LEU A 324 26.07 -8.64 -4.63
C LEU A 324 25.47 -7.29 -4.23
N VAL A 325 24.20 -7.04 -4.60
CA VAL A 325 23.50 -5.78 -4.26
C VAL A 325 23.43 -5.59 -2.74
N LEU A 326 23.08 -6.65 -2.01
CA LEU A 326 22.93 -6.58 -0.55
C LEU A 326 24.28 -6.51 0.16
N GLU A 327 25.33 -7.20 -0.32
CA GLU A 327 26.70 -7.07 0.20
C GLU A 327 27.21 -5.64 0.04
N VAL A 328 27.01 -5.01 -1.14
CA VAL A 328 27.40 -3.61 -1.37
C VAL A 328 26.60 -2.66 -0.48
N LEU A 329 25.32 -2.94 -0.25
CA LEU A 329 24.50 -2.14 0.69
C LEU A 329 25.07 -2.25 2.12
N MET A 330 25.43 -3.44 2.59
CA MET A 330 26.03 -3.64 3.93
C MET A 330 27.35 -2.92 4.09
N LEU A 331 28.20 -2.89 3.05
CA LEU A 331 29.44 -2.10 3.05
C LEU A 331 29.20 -0.59 3.10
N SER A 332 28.03 -0.14 2.61
CA SER A 332 27.70 1.29 2.59
C SER A 332 27.10 1.81 3.91
N ILE A 333 26.88 0.95 4.90
CA ILE A 333 26.46 1.37 6.26
C ILE A 333 27.57 2.26 6.81
N PRO A 334 27.26 3.53 7.18
CA PRO A 334 28.28 4.44 7.67
C PRO A 334 28.88 3.98 8.99
N GLU A 335 30.17 4.18 9.13
CA GLU A 335 30.87 3.97 10.39
C GLU A 335 30.56 5.11 11.36
N VAL A 336 30.43 4.77 12.64
CA VAL A 336 30.22 5.73 13.72
C VAL A 336 31.44 6.65 13.80
N GLU A 337 31.25 7.95 13.73
CA GLU A 337 32.32 8.91 14.02
C GLU A 337 32.66 8.81 15.52
N ARG A 338 33.63 7.99 15.86
CA ARG A 338 34.19 7.99 17.21
C ARG A 338 34.85 9.35 17.43
N HIS A 339 34.18 10.25 18.13
CA HIS A 339 34.84 11.40 18.69
C HIS A 339 35.96 10.88 19.61
N GLU A 340 37.20 10.88 19.11
CA GLU A 340 38.37 10.66 19.94
C GLU A 340 38.27 11.61 21.13
N LYS A 341 38.02 11.06 22.34
CA LYS A 341 38.23 11.78 23.56
C LYS A 341 39.71 12.21 23.55
N LYS A 342 39.97 13.48 23.22
CA LYS A 342 41.29 14.09 23.40
C LYS A 342 41.71 13.83 24.84
N THR A 343 42.56 12.84 25.02
CA THR A 343 43.25 12.63 26.30
C THR A 343 44.05 13.91 26.56
N PRO A 344 43.85 14.60 27.69
CA PRO A 344 44.69 15.76 27.99
C PRO A 344 46.12 15.29 28.11
N ALA A 345 46.96 15.90 27.28
CA ALA A 345 48.43 15.66 27.33
C ALA A 345 48.90 15.91 28.75
N ALA A 346 49.37 14.86 29.42
CA ALA A 346 50.05 14.96 30.70
C ALA A 346 51.25 15.84 30.52
N GLN A 347 51.20 17.01 31.14
CA GLN A 347 52.37 17.88 31.32
C GLN A 347 53.38 17.09 32.14
N LEU A 348 54.43 16.59 31.46
CA LEU A 348 55.64 16.19 32.08
C LEU A 348 56.49 17.42 32.32
N ARG A 349 56.66 17.72 33.59
CA ARG A 349 57.77 18.56 34.12
C ARG A 349 59.03 17.70 34.28
#